data_c286b7173519e43d5d64287912bf9fbf
#
_entry.id   c286b7173519e43d5d64287912bf9fbf
#
_cell.length_a   1.000
_cell.length_b   1.000
_cell.length_c   1.000
_cell.angle_alpha   90.00
_cell.angle_beta   90.00
_cell.angle_gamma   90.00
#
_symmetry.space_group_name_H-M   'P 1'
#
loop_
_entity.id
_entity.type
_entity.pdbx_description
1 polymer ?
#
loop_
_entity_poly.entity_id
_entity_poly.type
_entity_poly.pdbx_seq_one_letter_code
_entity_poly.pdbx_strand_id
1 'polypeptide(L)'
;MHAPQSVAVTLSVALALVPALAGGCASTPVRPAAHGAEAPVDPAIAPLSFMAGNWILSQPNGATIEEHWQAPRGKALLGSFRRVLGNGITPFYEFTQIVAEKDRVVLRQIHVHGNFDTDPRRAEPMVLVMEKCTASMATFVPAKDGANAGALARVTYSAPDRNTLLLVVEPRPEAGKPAEKPLEFRMKRAG
;
A
#
# COMPACT_ATOMS: atom_id res chain seq x y z
N MET A 1 39.43 28.09 -7.40
CA MET A 1 38.19 28.93 -7.47
C MET A 1 37.59 28.75 -8.85
N HIS A 2 36.60 27.89 -9.00
CA HIS A 2 35.85 27.67 -10.25
C HIS A 2 34.39 28.01 -9.98
N ALA A 3 33.90 29.03 -10.70
CA ALA A 3 32.50 29.46 -10.62
C ALA A 3 31.62 28.50 -11.45
N PRO A 4 30.38 28.20 -11.01
CA PRO A 4 29.45 27.41 -11.80
C PRO A 4 28.80 28.24 -12.90
N GLN A 5 28.82 27.74 -14.13
CA GLN A 5 28.14 28.34 -15.29
C GLN A 5 26.65 27.94 -15.22
N SER A 6 25.81 28.95 -15.12
CA SER A 6 24.34 28.81 -15.27
C SER A 6 23.98 28.64 -16.74
N VAL A 7 23.38 27.54 -17.10
CA VAL A 7 22.79 27.31 -18.44
C VAL A 7 21.32 27.78 -18.39
N ALA A 8 21.07 28.91 -19.04
CA ALA A 8 19.69 29.40 -19.25
C ALA A 8 19.09 28.67 -20.45
N VAL A 9 18.02 27.89 -20.20
CA VAL A 9 17.20 27.27 -21.27
C VAL A 9 16.10 28.25 -21.63
N THR A 10 16.26 28.90 -22.77
CA THR A 10 15.22 29.78 -23.38
C THR A 10 14.22 28.92 -24.14
N LEU A 11 12.97 28.84 -23.63
CA LEU A 11 11.85 28.19 -24.30
C LEU A 11 11.20 29.19 -25.28
N SER A 12 11.46 29.01 -26.58
CA SER A 12 10.82 29.82 -27.63
C SER A 12 9.46 29.20 -27.99
N VAL A 13 8.39 29.89 -27.63
CA VAL A 13 7.03 29.55 -28.05
C VAL A 13 6.77 30.20 -29.41
N ALA A 14 6.76 29.40 -30.46
CA ALA A 14 6.33 29.83 -31.79
C ALA A 14 4.80 29.78 -31.87
N LEU A 15 4.17 30.95 -31.93
CA LEU A 15 2.74 31.11 -32.13
C LEU A 15 2.41 30.93 -33.62
N ALA A 16 1.97 29.77 -34.05
CA ALA A 16 1.47 29.53 -35.42
C ALA A 16 -0.01 29.88 -35.51
N LEU A 17 -0.32 30.90 -36.27
CA LEU A 17 -1.70 31.27 -36.66
C LEU A 17 -2.24 30.24 -37.67
N VAL A 18 -3.22 29.44 -37.28
CA VAL A 18 -3.92 28.50 -38.17
C VAL A 18 -5.24 29.15 -38.60
N PRO A 19 -5.55 29.25 -39.91
CA PRO A 19 -6.84 29.76 -40.35
C PRO A 19 -7.96 28.78 -40.04
N ALA A 20 -9.05 29.30 -39.47
CA ALA A 20 -10.27 28.55 -39.19
C ALA A 20 -10.97 28.12 -40.47
N LEU A 21 -10.85 26.85 -40.85
CA LEU A 21 -11.75 26.19 -41.79
C LEU A 21 -12.94 25.66 -40.98
N ALA A 22 -14.11 26.26 -41.18
CA ALA A 22 -15.38 25.78 -40.65
C ALA A 22 -15.77 24.48 -41.36
N GLY A 23 -15.22 23.37 -40.96
CA GLY A 23 -15.66 22.02 -41.33
C GLY A 23 -16.56 21.50 -40.20
N GLY A 24 -17.84 21.27 -40.54
CA GLY A 24 -18.80 20.66 -39.62
C GLY A 24 -18.30 19.29 -39.15
N CYS A 25 -17.86 19.19 -37.90
CA CYS A 25 -17.54 17.93 -37.25
C CYS A 25 -18.86 17.18 -36.99
N ALA A 26 -19.20 16.24 -37.86
CA ALA A 26 -20.11 15.17 -37.51
C ALA A 26 -19.43 14.39 -36.35
N SER A 27 -19.88 14.64 -35.13
CA SER A 27 -19.44 13.86 -33.95
C SER A 27 -19.98 12.45 -34.12
N THR A 28 -19.15 11.54 -34.63
CA THR A 28 -19.40 10.10 -34.48
C THR A 28 -19.50 9.80 -32.98
N PRO A 29 -20.59 9.13 -32.53
CA PRO A 29 -20.70 8.75 -31.14
C PRO A 29 -19.51 7.84 -30.80
N VAL A 30 -18.63 8.30 -29.88
CA VAL A 30 -17.58 7.46 -29.34
C VAL A 30 -18.30 6.32 -28.64
N ARG A 31 -18.33 5.15 -29.28
CA ARG A 31 -18.79 3.93 -28.62
C ARG A 31 -17.87 3.70 -27.40
N PRO A 32 -18.43 3.63 -26.16
CA PRO A 32 -17.61 3.34 -25.02
C PRO A 32 -16.86 2.04 -25.31
N ALA A 33 -15.53 2.06 -25.19
CA ALA A 33 -14.73 0.85 -25.31
C ALA A 33 -15.34 -0.16 -24.36
N ALA A 34 -15.70 -1.35 -24.88
CA ALA A 34 -16.13 -2.44 -24.03
C ALA A 34 -15.04 -2.60 -22.96
N HIS A 35 -15.39 -2.36 -21.70
CA HIS A 35 -14.48 -2.65 -20.62
C HIS A 35 -14.11 -4.13 -20.77
N GLY A 36 -12.83 -4.40 -21.12
CA GLY A 36 -12.35 -5.76 -21.27
C GLY A 36 -12.72 -6.54 -20.02
N ALA A 37 -13.03 -7.82 -20.19
CA ALA A 37 -13.40 -8.69 -19.08
C ALA A 37 -12.39 -8.50 -17.94
N GLU A 38 -12.88 -8.19 -16.75
CA GLU A 38 -12.03 -7.99 -15.57
C GLU A 38 -11.17 -9.24 -15.35
N ALA A 39 -9.87 -9.06 -15.14
CA ALA A 39 -8.98 -10.20 -14.91
C ALA A 39 -9.46 -11.00 -13.70
N PRO A 40 -9.65 -12.31 -13.81
CA PRO A 40 -10.15 -13.14 -12.72
C PRO A 40 -9.18 -13.06 -11.54
N VAL A 41 -9.75 -13.09 -10.32
CA VAL A 41 -8.96 -13.11 -9.08
C VAL A 41 -8.39 -14.51 -8.88
N ASP A 42 -7.09 -14.57 -8.56
CA ASP A 42 -6.42 -15.83 -8.21
C ASP A 42 -7.05 -16.42 -6.93
N PRO A 43 -7.47 -17.70 -6.91
CA PRO A 43 -8.10 -18.33 -5.76
C PRO A 43 -7.29 -18.25 -4.46
N ALA A 44 -5.97 -18.18 -4.54
CA ALA A 44 -5.11 -18.11 -3.36
C ALA A 44 -5.23 -16.77 -2.61
N ILE A 45 -5.62 -15.69 -3.30
CA ILE A 45 -5.78 -14.36 -2.68
C ILE A 45 -7.24 -13.90 -2.62
N ALA A 46 -8.17 -14.58 -3.27
CA ALA A 46 -9.59 -14.24 -3.23
C ALA A 46 -10.15 -14.11 -1.79
N PRO A 47 -9.77 -14.98 -0.82
CA PRO A 47 -10.21 -14.85 0.56
C PRO A 47 -9.77 -13.54 1.25
N LEU A 48 -8.74 -12.85 0.75
CA LEU A 48 -8.25 -11.58 1.31
C LEU A 48 -9.15 -10.38 0.99
N SER A 49 -10.24 -10.58 0.24
CA SER A 49 -11.21 -9.53 -0.09
C SER A 49 -11.80 -8.81 1.12
N PHE A 50 -11.78 -9.42 2.32
CA PHE A 50 -12.22 -8.78 3.56
C PHE A 50 -11.36 -7.55 3.94
N MET A 51 -10.11 -7.49 3.49
CA MET A 51 -9.21 -6.38 3.73
C MET A 51 -9.59 -5.13 2.92
N ALA A 52 -10.24 -5.31 1.75
CA ALA A 52 -10.52 -4.22 0.82
C ALA A 52 -11.35 -3.10 1.44
N GLY A 53 -10.89 -1.86 1.26
CA GLY A 53 -11.57 -0.66 1.74
C GLY A 53 -10.64 0.37 2.35
N ASN A 54 -11.25 1.43 2.88
CA ASN A 54 -10.57 2.49 3.62
C ASN A 54 -10.83 2.27 5.12
N TRP A 55 -9.77 2.29 5.90
CA TRP A 55 -9.81 2.00 7.31
C TRP A 55 -9.14 3.11 8.10
N ILE A 56 -9.74 3.50 9.23
CA ILE A 56 -9.26 4.62 10.05
C ILE A 56 -9.31 4.28 11.54
N LEU A 57 -8.29 4.70 12.27
CA LEU A 57 -8.21 4.67 13.71
C LEU A 57 -7.79 6.05 14.23
N SER A 58 -8.71 6.75 14.93
CA SER A 58 -8.38 7.96 15.67
C SER A 58 -7.86 7.59 17.07
N GLN A 59 -6.75 8.18 17.46
CA GLN A 59 -6.12 7.97 18.76
C GLN A 59 -6.41 9.14 19.72
N PRO A 60 -6.44 8.91 21.06
CA PRO A 60 -6.72 9.95 22.04
C PRO A 60 -5.75 11.16 22.01
N ASN A 61 -4.52 10.96 21.53
CA ASN A 61 -3.51 12.00 21.37
C ASN A 61 -3.68 12.83 20.08
N GLY A 62 -4.80 12.70 19.38
CA GLY A 62 -5.09 13.39 18.12
C GLY A 62 -4.43 12.80 16.88
N ALA A 63 -3.62 11.73 17.03
CA ALA A 63 -3.07 11.05 15.87
C ALA A 63 -4.13 10.18 15.18
N THR A 64 -3.98 10.03 13.88
CA THR A 64 -4.84 9.18 13.05
C THR A 64 -3.98 8.16 12.31
N ILE A 65 -4.45 6.92 12.29
CA ILE A 65 -3.89 5.85 11.47
C ILE A 65 -4.90 5.58 10.36
N GLU A 66 -4.42 5.53 9.14
CA GLU A 66 -5.21 5.23 7.96
C GLU A 66 -4.57 4.09 7.18
N GLU A 67 -5.40 3.16 6.74
CA GLU A 67 -4.99 2.05 5.90
C GLU A 67 -5.99 1.89 4.76
N HIS A 68 -5.47 1.75 3.56
CA HIS A 68 -6.28 1.55 2.36
C HIS A 68 -5.84 0.29 1.66
N TRP A 69 -6.80 -0.57 1.32
CA TRP A 69 -6.58 -1.78 0.55
C TRP A 69 -7.43 -1.77 -0.72
N GLN A 70 -6.80 -1.98 -1.86
CA GLN A 70 -7.51 -2.29 -3.10
C GLN A 70 -8.10 -3.69 -3.01
N ALA A 71 -9.20 -3.93 -3.71
CA ALA A 71 -9.73 -5.28 -3.86
C ALA A 71 -8.74 -6.19 -4.60
N PRO A 72 -8.67 -7.49 -4.27
CA PRO A 72 -7.87 -8.44 -5.03
C PRO A 72 -8.22 -8.40 -6.51
N ARG A 73 -7.20 -8.37 -7.38
CA ARG A 73 -7.37 -8.44 -8.83
C ARG A 73 -6.21 -9.21 -9.47
N GLY A 74 -6.51 -10.13 -10.38
CA GLY A 74 -5.50 -11.00 -10.94
C GLY A 74 -4.81 -11.79 -9.81
N LYS A 75 -3.50 -11.61 -9.67
CA LYS A 75 -2.69 -12.31 -8.65
C LYS A 75 -2.29 -11.46 -7.46
N ALA A 76 -2.78 -10.21 -7.35
CA ALA A 76 -2.30 -9.29 -6.31
C ALA A 76 -3.40 -8.41 -5.72
N LEU A 77 -3.10 -7.85 -4.55
CA LEU A 77 -3.76 -6.69 -3.97
C LEU A 77 -2.69 -5.75 -3.41
N LEU A 78 -3.01 -4.45 -3.40
CA LEU A 78 -2.13 -3.41 -2.91
C LEU A 78 -2.76 -2.70 -1.73
N GLY A 79 -1.93 -2.37 -0.74
CA GLY A 79 -2.29 -1.59 0.43
C GLY A 79 -1.35 -0.44 0.66
N SER A 80 -1.84 0.59 1.34
CA SER A 80 -1.03 1.68 1.86
C SER A 80 -1.45 1.98 3.29
N PHE A 81 -0.47 2.34 4.11
CA PHE A 81 -0.64 2.72 5.50
C PHE A 81 0.04 4.06 5.73
N ARG A 82 -0.57 4.92 6.55
CA ARG A 82 0.07 6.12 7.09
C ARG A 82 -0.38 6.41 8.50
N ARG A 83 0.50 7.06 9.25
CA ARG A 83 0.18 7.66 10.54
C ARG A 83 0.28 9.17 10.41
N VAL A 84 -0.80 9.88 10.72
CA VAL A 84 -0.82 11.34 10.82
C VAL A 84 -0.79 11.70 12.29
N LEU A 85 0.18 12.49 12.73
CA LEU A 85 0.29 12.97 14.10
C LEU A 85 -0.73 14.08 14.37
N GLY A 86 -1.05 14.36 15.64
CA GLY A 86 -2.01 15.41 16.02
C GLY A 86 -1.65 16.84 15.54
N ASN A 87 -0.38 17.08 15.17
CA ASN A 87 0.08 18.31 14.54
C ASN A 87 0.04 18.30 13.01
N GLY A 88 -0.56 17.26 12.39
CA GLY A 88 -0.68 17.12 10.94
C GLY A 88 0.54 16.52 10.23
N ILE A 89 1.63 16.24 10.92
CA ILE A 89 2.83 15.64 10.30
C ILE A 89 2.60 14.14 10.05
N THR A 90 2.98 13.67 8.86
CA THR A 90 3.04 12.25 8.51
C THR A 90 4.51 11.82 8.54
N PRO A 91 4.98 11.11 9.58
CA PRO A 91 6.39 10.72 9.71
C PRO A 91 6.81 9.66 8.71
N PHE A 92 5.89 8.81 8.28
CA PHE A 92 6.17 7.74 7.32
C PHE A 92 4.90 7.24 6.61
N TYR A 93 5.13 6.54 5.51
CA TYR A 93 4.17 5.74 4.76
C TYR A 93 4.67 4.31 4.64
N GLU A 94 3.75 3.37 4.51
CA GLU A 94 4.07 1.99 4.15
C GLU A 94 3.23 1.59 2.93
N PHE A 95 3.89 0.94 1.97
CA PHE A 95 3.24 0.38 0.80
C PHE A 95 3.40 -1.12 0.81
N THR A 96 2.30 -1.81 0.71
CA THR A 96 2.23 -3.27 0.86
C THR A 96 1.64 -3.89 -0.39
N GLN A 97 2.32 -4.91 -0.92
CA GLN A 97 1.80 -5.79 -1.96
C GLN A 97 1.58 -7.17 -1.35
N ILE A 98 0.41 -7.78 -1.58
CA ILE A 98 0.20 -9.21 -1.35
C ILE A 98 -0.03 -9.87 -2.71
N VAL A 99 0.74 -10.91 -3.01
CA VAL A 99 0.76 -11.54 -4.34
C VAL A 99 0.77 -13.07 -4.24
N ALA A 100 -0.02 -13.73 -5.10
CA ALA A 100 0.04 -15.17 -5.29
C ALA A 100 1.23 -15.50 -6.19
N GLU A 101 2.21 -16.19 -5.65
CA GLU A 101 3.34 -16.83 -6.34
C GLU A 101 3.07 -18.33 -6.47
N LYS A 102 3.88 -19.06 -7.20
CA LYS A 102 3.68 -20.48 -7.58
C LYS A 102 2.93 -21.32 -6.53
N ASP A 103 3.45 -21.38 -5.31
CA ASP A 103 3.02 -22.28 -4.23
C ASP A 103 2.76 -21.54 -2.90
N ARG A 104 2.87 -20.23 -2.90
CA ARG A 104 2.73 -19.40 -1.69
C ARG A 104 2.10 -18.06 -2.01
N VAL A 105 1.54 -17.42 -0.98
CA VAL A 105 1.14 -16.01 -1.02
C VAL A 105 2.15 -15.21 -0.21
N VAL A 106 2.66 -14.14 -0.81
CA VAL A 106 3.75 -13.34 -0.25
C VAL A 106 3.27 -11.91 -0.01
N LEU A 107 3.56 -11.39 1.17
CA LEU A 107 3.41 -9.99 1.52
C LEU A 107 4.78 -9.31 1.42
N ARG A 108 4.86 -8.24 0.65
CA ARG A 108 6.03 -7.36 0.58
C ARG A 108 5.64 -5.97 1.02
N GLN A 109 6.43 -5.39 1.91
CA GLN A 109 6.18 -4.05 2.43
C GLN A 109 7.44 -3.21 2.35
N ILE A 110 7.30 -1.99 1.85
CA ILE A 110 8.33 -0.95 1.92
C ILE A 110 7.87 0.16 2.88
N HIS A 111 8.83 0.68 3.64
CA HIS A 111 8.65 1.80 4.55
C HIS A 111 9.33 3.03 3.95
N VAL A 112 8.61 4.13 3.86
CA VAL A 112 9.07 5.38 3.25
C VAL A 112 8.86 6.51 4.24
N HIS A 113 9.90 7.33 4.48
CA HIS A 113 9.78 8.50 5.35
C HIS A 113 8.81 9.54 4.79
N GLY A 114 8.33 10.44 5.63
CA GLY A 114 7.32 11.43 5.26
C GLY A 114 7.72 12.38 4.11
N ASN A 115 9.03 12.55 3.86
CA ASN A 115 9.60 13.26 2.71
C ASN A 115 9.84 12.37 1.48
N PHE A 116 9.33 11.14 1.49
CA PHE A 116 9.54 10.11 0.47
C PHE A 116 10.97 9.58 0.33
N ASP A 117 11.86 9.86 1.28
CA ASP A 117 13.15 9.20 1.35
C ASP A 117 13.02 7.79 1.94
N THR A 118 13.81 6.87 1.41
CA THR A 118 13.94 5.52 1.97
C THR A 118 15.16 5.44 2.89
N ASP A 119 15.01 4.80 4.05
CA ASP A 119 16.16 4.46 4.88
C ASP A 119 17.03 3.43 4.12
N PRO A 120 18.30 3.72 3.83
CA PRO A 120 19.18 2.77 3.13
C PRO A 120 19.25 1.38 3.79
N ARG A 121 19.03 1.32 5.13
CA ARG A 121 18.98 0.05 5.88
C ARG A 121 17.69 -0.74 5.66
N ARG A 122 16.69 -0.13 5.03
CA ARG A 122 15.37 -0.69 4.69
C ARG A 122 15.06 -0.56 3.19
N ALA A 123 16.10 -0.46 2.36
CA ALA A 123 15.96 -0.36 0.91
C ALA A 123 15.29 -1.62 0.32
N GLU A 124 15.55 -2.78 0.92
CA GLU A 124 14.89 -4.02 0.55
C GLU A 124 13.52 -4.15 1.23
N PRO A 125 12.48 -4.61 0.53
CA PRO A 125 11.18 -4.87 1.14
C PRO A 125 11.28 -5.88 2.28
N MET A 126 10.49 -5.66 3.33
CA MET A 126 10.16 -6.72 4.28
C MET A 126 9.36 -7.80 3.56
N VAL A 127 9.72 -9.07 3.73
CA VAL A 127 9.06 -10.21 3.07
C VAL A 127 8.49 -11.17 4.10
N LEU A 128 7.16 -11.33 4.06
CA LEU A 128 6.42 -12.30 4.86
C LEU A 128 5.70 -13.27 3.92
N VAL A 129 5.45 -14.51 4.40
CA VAL A 129 4.65 -15.50 3.70
C VAL A 129 3.35 -15.75 4.47
N MET A 130 2.27 -16.00 3.74
CA MET A 130 1.00 -16.33 4.34
C MET A 130 1.08 -17.73 4.97
N GLU A 131 0.85 -17.79 6.27
CA GLU A 131 0.83 -19.03 7.04
C GLU A 131 -0.59 -19.62 7.08
N LYS A 132 -1.59 -18.74 7.21
CA LYS A 132 -3.00 -19.13 7.33
C LYS A 132 -3.91 -18.08 6.72
N CYS A 133 -4.99 -18.52 6.08
CA CYS A 133 -6.03 -17.64 5.56
C CYS A 133 -7.42 -18.27 5.72
N THR A 134 -8.39 -17.42 6.05
CA THR A 134 -9.83 -17.71 6.05
C THR A 134 -10.56 -16.54 5.37
N ALA A 135 -11.87 -16.62 5.26
CA ALA A 135 -12.66 -15.51 4.68
C ALA A 135 -12.64 -14.20 5.51
N SER A 136 -12.10 -14.23 6.74
CA SER A 136 -12.08 -13.06 7.65
C SER A 136 -10.77 -12.89 8.40
N MET A 137 -9.74 -13.68 8.11
CA MET A 137 -8.46 -13.60 8.79
C MET A 137 -7.33 -14.08 7.89
N ALA A 138 -6.20 -13.38 7.90
CA ALA A 138 -4.96 -13.81 7.26
C ALA A 138 -3.79 -13.56 8.19
N THR A 139 -2.88 -14.52 8.29
CA THR A 139 -1.68 -14.48 9.11
C THR A 139 -0.46 -14.64 8.23
N PHE A 140 0.52 -13.76 8.43
CA PHE A 140 1.78 -13.73 7.71
C PHE A 140 2.95 -13.86 8.68
N VAL A 141 3.95 -14.65 8.31
CA VAL A 141 5.17 -14.89 9.09
C VAL A 141 6.40 -14.58 8.24
N PRO A 142 7.57 -14.30 8.85
CA PRO A 142 8.80 -14.06 8.11
C PRO A 142 9.12 -15.18 7.13
N ALA A 143 9.40 -14.82 5.88
CA ALA A 143 9.92 -15.78 4.91
C ALA A 143 11.33 -16.23 5.34
N LYS A 144 11.63 -17.51 5.20
CA LYS A 144 12.96 -18.06 5.54
C LYS A 144 14.08 -17.44 4.69
N ASP A 145 13.73 -17.08 3.46
CA ASP A 145 14.57 -16.45 2.45
C ASP A 145 14.33 -14.93 2.31
N GLY A 146 13.55 -14.35 3.22
CA GLY A 146 13.14 -12.94 3.16
C GLY A 146 14.07 -12.03 3.96
N ALA A 147 14.36 -10.84 3.38
CA ALA A 147 15.08 -9.78 4.05
C ALA A 147 14.16 -8.96 4.98
N ASN A 148 14.76 -8.26 5.94
CA ASN A 148 14.15 -7.19 6.74
C ASN A 148 12.96 -7.57 7.65
N ALA A 149 12.64 -8.85 7.80
CA ALA A 149 11.58 -9.31 8.70
C ALA A 149 12.09 -9.63 10.13
N GLY A 150 13.36 -9.31 10.44
CA GLY A 150 14.06 -9.76 11.65
C GLY A 150 13.38 -9.44 12.98
N ALA A 151 12.75 -8.27 13.09
CA ALA A 151 12.08 -7.82 14.31
C ALA A 151 10.66 -8.37 14.49
N LEU A 152 10.08 -9.03 13.48
CA LEU A 152 8.71 -9.52 13.50
C LEU A 152 8.64 -11.03 13.70
N ALA A 153 7.67 -11.47 14.51
CA ALA A 153 7.25 -12.86 14.58
C ALA A 153 6.07 -13.14 13.66
N ARG A 154 5.10 -12.22 13.64
CA ARG A 154 3.83 -12.42 12.90
C ARG A 154 3.13 -11.11 12.62
N VAL A 155 2.38 -11.06 11.52
CA VAL A 155 1.40 -10.02 11.21
C VAL A 155 0.06 -10.71 10.94
N THR A 156 -1.00 -10.28 11.62
CA THR A 156 -2.35 -10.82 11.43
C THR A 156 -3.32 -9.72 11.08
N TYR A 157 -4.01 -9.87 9.97
CA TYR A 157 -5.20 -9.10 9.61
C TYR A 157 -6.44 -9.92 9.90
N SER A 158 -7.45 -9.31 10.52
CA SER A 158 -8.75 -9.94 10.71
C SER A 158 -9.89 -8.95 10.63
N ALA A 159 -11.06 -9.39 10.14
CA ALA A 159 -12.29 -8.64 10.09
C ALA A 159 -13.32 -9.33 10.99
N PRO A 160 -13.43 -8.96 12.28
CA PRO A 160 -14.44 -9.52 13.18
C PRO A 160 -15.87 -9.17 12.75
N ASP A 161 -16.00 -8.09 11.99
CA ASP A 161 -17.24 -7.66 11.33
C ASP A 161 -16.91 -6.86 10.06
N ARG A 162 -17.94 -6.55 9.24
CA ARG A 162 -17.76 -5.83 7.95
C ARG A 162 -17.20 -4.40 8.07
N ASN A 163 -17.25 -3.82 9.26
CA ASN A 163 -16.89 -2.42 9.53
C ASN A 163 -15.63 -2.28 10.39
N THR A 164 -14.99 -3.40 10.72
CA THR A 164 -13.78 -3.40 11.56
C THR A 164 -12.68 -4.21 10.89
N LEU A 165 -11.51 -3.61 10.72
CA LEU A 165 -10.26 -4.29 10.40
C LEU A 165 -9.34 -4.23 11.62
N LEU A 166 -8.88 -5.38 12.08
CA LEU A 166 -7.91 -5.50 13.15
C LEU A 166 -6.58 -5.96 12.55
N LEU A 167 -5.55 -5.12 12.69
CA LEU A 167 -4.16 -5.45 12.40
C LEU A 167 -3.44 -5.69 13.71
N VAL A 168 -2.80 -6.86 13.85
CA VAL A 168 -1.95 -7.22 14.99
C VAL A 168 -0.55 -7.50 14.47
N VAL A 169 0.44 -6.79 15.03
CA VAL A 169 1.87 -6.96 14.70
C VAL A 169 2.57 -7.50 15.95
N GLU A 170 3.03 -8.74 15.86
CA GLU A 170 3.71 -9.42 16.95
C GLU A 170 5.23 -9.28 16.76
N PRO A 171 5.95 -8.67 17.73
CA PRO A 171 7.40 -8.61 17.70
C PRO A 171 8.01 -9.99 17.96
N ARG A 172 9.22 -10.21 17.45
CA ARG A 172 9.97 -11.42 17.74
C ARG A 172 10.55 -11.34 19.17
N PRO A 173 10.35 -12.36 20.00
CA PRO A 173 11.00 -12.40 21.29
C PRO A 173 12.53 -12.34 21.16
N GLU A 174 13.18 -11.46 21.92
CA GLU A 174 14.63 -11.40 22.03
C GLU A 174 15.09 -12.12 23.29
N ALA A 175 16.12 -12.97 23.16
CA ALA A 175 16.67 -13.69 24.30
C ALA A 175 17.19 -12.71 25.37
N GLY A 176 16.76 -12.90 26.61
CA GLY A 176 17.18 -12.08 27.75
C GLY A 176 16.45 -10.73 27.89
N LYS A 177 15.51 -10.41 27.01
CA LYS A 177 14.65 -9.23 27.15
C LYS A 177 13.22 -9.61 27.52
N PRO A 178 12.49 -8.74 28.24
CA PRO A 178 11.05 -8.93 28.45
C PRO A 178 10.32 -9.01 27.09
N ALA A 179 9.30 -9.85 27.02
CA ALA A 179 8.48 -9.94 25.81
C ALA A 179 7.79 -8.59 25.53
N GLU A 180 7.99 -8.06 24.35
CA GLU A 180 7.27 -6.87 23.90
C GLU A 180 5.80 -7.22 23.61
N LYS A 181 4.90 -6.28 23.94
CA LYS A 181 3.47 -6.46 23.64
C LYS A 181 3.21 -6.30 22.15
N PRO A 182 2.29 -7.08 21.58
CA PRO A 182 1.83 -6.86 20.22
C PRO A 182 1.30 -5.43 20.05
N LEU A 183 1.53 -4.87 18.86
CA LEU A 183 0.85 -3.64 18.42
C LEU A 183 -0.49 -4.02 17.82
N GLU A 184 -1.55 -3.39 18.30
CA GLU A 184 -2.91 -3.63 17.82
C GLU A 184 -3.52 -2.34 17.25
N PHE A 185 -4.03 -2.44 16.02
CA PHE A 185 -4.72 -1.35 15.34
C PHE A 185 -6.14 -1.81 14.98
N ARG A 186 -7.11 -1.43 15.81
CA ARG A 186 -8.52 -1.70 15.57
C ARG A 186 -9.14 -0.54 14.80
N MET A 187 -9.13 -0.65 13.51
CA MET A 187 -9.59 0.39 12.57
C MET A 187 -11.07 0.21 12.25
N LYS A 188 -11.75 1.31 11.97
CA LYS A 188 -13.12 1.33 11.46
C LYS A 188 -13.13 1.65 9.99
N ARG A 189 -14.12 1.13 9.27
CA ARG A 189 -14.31 1.47 7.87
C ARG A 189 -14.65 2.96 7.75
N ALA A 190 -13.87 3.69 6.95
CA ALA A 190 -14.19 5.05 6.56
C ALA A 190 -15.33 5.01 5.53
N GLY A 191 -16.30 5.89 5.68
CA GLY A 191 -17.46 6.02 4.79
C GLY A 191 -17.10 6.54 3.40
#